data_d8949318506c6c4f60ecd4bd29a29604
#
_entry.id   d8949318506c6c4f60ecd4bd29a29604
#
_cell.length_a   1.000
_cell.length_b   1.000
_cell.length_c   1.000
_cell.angle_alpha   90.00
_cell.angle_beta   90.00
_cell.angle_gamma   90.00
#
_symmetry.space_group_name_H-M   'P 1'
#
loop_
_entity.id
_entity.type
_entity.pdbx_description
1 polymer ?
#
loop_
_entity_poly.entity_id
_entity_poly.type
_entity_poly.pdbx_seq_one_letter_code
_entity_poly.pdbx_strand_id
1 'polypeptide(L)'
;GGRMAMDEHREMRKVCPQIVFGTPGRLIDHLDKDNLSASAIRTLVIDEFDKCLDMGFADEMMALMHRLKEVRRHVLLSATEADVIPQFVNMKRVSVIDYRDAHENEASRVCVQQLFSPSKDKLETLYAYLCTTDGQSTIVFANHRDSVQRIGDFLTERGFVVSIFHGGFDQQQREAALYKF
;
A
#
# COMPACT_ATOMS: atom_id res chain seq x y z
N GLY A 1 -7.72 -4.35 4.09
CA GLY A 1 -8.90 -3.48 4.19
C GLY A 1 -9.98 -3.84 3.18
N GLY A 2 -11.22 -3.39 3.42
CA GLY A 2 -12.32 -3.61 2.49
C GLY A 2 -13.33 -4.70 2.90
N ARG A 3 -12.99 -5.56 3.85
CA ARG A 3 -13.97 -6.47 4.45
C ARG A 3 -14.84 -5.77 5.48
N MET A 4 -16.05 -6.27 5.68
CA MET A 4 -16.94 -5.78 6.73
C MET A 4 -16.32 -6.06 8.11
N ALA A 5 -16.31 -5.06 9.00
CA ALA A 5 -15.69 -5.17 10.31
C ALA A 5 -16.22 -6.34 11.15
N MET A 6 -17.52 -6.62 11.04
CA MET A 6 -18.17 -7.69 11.80
C MET A 6 -17.67 -9.09 11.43
N ASP A 7 -17.35 -9.34 10.16
CA ASP A 7 -16.84 -10.64 9.72
C ASP A 7 -15.41 -10.84 10.20
N GLU A 8 -14.56 -9.82 10.12
CA GLU A 8 -13.21 -9.84 10.68
C GLU A 8 -13.23 -10.07 12.20
N HIS A 9 -14.14 -9.41 12.94
CA HIS A 9 -14.26 -9.62 14.38
C HIS A 9 -14.64 -11.05 14.74
N ARG A 10 -15.52 -11.67 13.96
CA ARG A 10 -15.93 -13.06 14.17
C ARG A 10 -14.79 -14.04 13.88
N GLU A 11 -14.01 -13.79 12.84
CA GLU A 11 -12.83 -14.62 12.52
C GLU A 11 -11.73 -14.45 13.57
N MET A 12 -11.37 -13.24 13.94
CA MET A 12 -10.31 -12.95 14.92
C MET A 12 -10.56 -13.60 16.28
N ARG A 13 -11.82 -13.69 16.71
CA ARG A 13 -12.17 -14.38 17.98
C ARG A 13 -11.94 -15.89 17.94
N LYS A 14 -11.92 -16.49 16.75
CA LYS A 14 -11.75 -17.95 16.59
C LYS A 14 -10.30 -18.35 16.42
N VAL A 15 -9.47 -17.44 15.96
CA VAL A 15 -8.08 -17.67 15.61
C VAL A 15 -7.21 -16.86 16.57
N CYS A 16 -6.15 -17.47 17.10
CA CYS A 16 -5.13 -16.75 17.85
C CYS A 16 -3.92 -16.53 16.90
N PRO A 17 -3.92 -15.46 16.11
CA PRO A 17 -2.89 -15.27 15.09
C PRO A 17 -1.56 -14.90 15.77
N GLN A 18 -0.46 -15.41 15.20
CA GLN A 18 0.90 -15.05 15.62
C GLN A 18 1.34 -13.72 15.02
N ILE A 19 0.80 -13.36 13.87
CA ILE A 19 1.08 -12.12 13.14
C ILE A 19 -0.25 -11.50 12.71
N VAL A 20 -0.37 -10.19 12.94
CA VAL A 20 -1.54 -9.40 12.53
C VAL A 20 -1.08 -8.25 11.65
N PHE A 21 -1.68 -8.10 10.49
CA PHE A 21 -1.50 -6.95 9.60
C PHE A 21 -2.77 -6.10 9.58
N GLY A 22 -2.61 -4.81 9.69
CA GLY A 22 -3.76 -3.91 9.64
C GLY A 22 -3.35 -2.44 9.58
N THR A 23 -4.29 -1.59 9.18
CA THR A 23 -4.15 -0.15 9.34
C THR A 23 -4.33 0.25 10.80
N PRO A 24 -3.75 1.39 11.26
CA PRO A 24 -3.82 1.80 12.67
C PRO A 24 -5.24 1.80 13.23
N GLY A 25 -6.19 2.44 12.54
CA GLY A 25 -7.60 2.51 12.98
C GLY A 25 -8.26 1.13 13.10
N ARG A 26 -7.95 0.17 12.19
CA ARG A 26 -8.50 -1.20 12.28
C ARG A 26 -7.91 -1.98 13.44
N LEU A 27 -6.61 -1.84 13.70
CA LEU A 27 -5.96 -2.47 14.85
C LEU A 27 -6.52 -1.93 16.18
N ILE A 28 -6.75 -0.63 16.27
CA ILE A 28 -7.40 0.00 17.43
C ILE A 28 -8.80 -0.58 17.66
N ASP A 29 -9.61 -0.70 16.60
CA ASP A 29 -10.96 -1.27 16.69
C ASP A 29 -10.95 -2.72 17.22
N HIS A 30 -9.99 -3.55 16.79
CA HIS A 30 -9.83 -4.92 17.30
C HIS A 30 -9.34 -4.95 18.75
N LEU A 31 -8.47 -4.04 19.14
CA LEU A 31 -8.00 -3.91 20.53
C LEU A 31 -9.15 -3.44 21.45
N ASP A 32 -9.91 -2.44 21.04
CA ASP A 32 -11.01 -1.88 21.83
C ASP A 32 -12.19 -2.86 21.98
N LYS A 33 -12.31 -3.85 21.09
CA LYS A 33 -13.32 -4.92 21.15
C LYS A 33 -12.82 -6.24 21.71
N ASP A 34 -11.62 -6.25 22.31
CA ASP A 34 -10.98 -7.43 22.90
C ASP A 34 -10.83 -8.62 21.93
N ASN A 35 -10.78 -8.35 20.63
CA ASN A 35 -10.49 -9.38 19.63
C ASN A 35 -8.99 -9.66 19.48
N LEU A 36 -8.17 -8.73 19.96
CA LEU A 36 -6.71 -8.78 19.94
C LEU A 36 -6.20 -8.36 21.31
N SER A 37 -5.36 -9.19 21.93
CA SER A 37 -4.79 -8.89 23.25
C SER A 37 -3.52 -8.04 23.11
N ALA A 38 -3.60 -6.79 23.54
CA ALA A 38 -2.45 -5.89 23.60
C ALA A 38 -1.29 -6.45 24.45
N SER A 39 -1.61 -7.17 25.52
CA SER A 39 -0.61 -7.73 26.44
C SER A 39 0.24 -8.86 25.81
N ALA A 40 -0.21 -9.45 24.71
CA ALA A 40 0.52 -10.50 24.00
C ALA A 40 1.52 -9.95 22.97
N ILE A 41 1.36 -8.69 22.54
CA ILE A 41 2.13 -8.08 21.46
C ILE A 41 3.49 -7.60 21.98
N ARG A 42 4.57 -8.11 21.39
CA ARG A 42 5.96 -7.78 21.77
C ARG A 42 6.72 -7.03 20.69
N THR A 43 6.30 -7.14 19.45
CA THR A 43 6.95 -6.51 18.31
C THR A 43 5.93 -5.73 17.50
N LEU A 44 6.26 -4.50 17.15
CA LEU A 44 5.50 -3.65 16.25
C LEU A 44 6.37 -3.32 15.04
N VAL A 45 5.84 -3.57 13.86
CA VAL A 45 6.44 -3.17 12.59
C VAL A 45 5.55 -2.10 11.97
N ILE A 46 6.14 -0.98 11.59
CA ILE A 46 5.47 0.12 10.90
C ILE A 46 6.11 0.22 9.53
N ASP A 47 5.34 -0.15 8.51
CA ASP A 47 5.76 -0.07 7.12
C ASP A 47 5.36 1.27 6.52
N GLU A 48 6.19 1.80 5.62
CA GLU A 48 6.01 3.13 5.02
C GLU A 48 5.74 4.22 6.07
N PHE A 49 6.52 4.21 7.18
CA PHE A 49 6.22 5.10 8.30
C PHE A 49 6.33 6.58 7.96
N ASP A 50 7.18 6.95 7.01
CA ASP A 50 7.28 8.29 6.42
C ASP A 50 5.94 8.71 5.81
N LYS A 51 5.31 7.85 5.02
CA LYS A 51 4.00 8.08 4.42
C LYS A 51 2.88 8.15 5.45
N CYS A 52 2.94 7.32 6.49
CA CYS A 52 1.96 7.36 7.57
C CYS A 52 1.90 8.73 8.24
N LEU A 53 3.02 9.41 8.37
CA LEU A 53 3.09 10.76 8.93
C LEU A 53 2.54 11.81 7.96
N ASP A 54 2.96 11.77 6.70
CA ASP A 54 2.53 12.69 5.64
C ASP A 54 1.02 12.63 5.38
N MET A 55 0.43 11.46 5.52
CA MET A 55 -1.01 11.22 5.30
C MET A 55 -1.88 11.57 6.51
N GLY A 56 -1.31 12.07 7.61
CA GLY A 56 -2.04 12.51 8.79
C GLY A 56 -2.49 11.39 9.74
N PHE A 57 -1.89 10.20 9.66
CA PHE A 57 -2.17 9.08 10.58
C PHE A 57 -1.43 9.18 11.93
N ALA A 58 -0.82 10.32 12.24
CA ALA A 58 -0.04 10.50 13.47
C ALA A 58 -0.86 10.27 14.74
N ASP A 59 -2.10 10.74 14.77
CA ASP A 59 -2.99 10.61 15.93
C ASP A 59 -3.42 9.17 16.16
N GLU A 60 -3.79 8.44 15.10
CA GLU A 60 -4.12 7.00 15.20
C GLU A 60 -2.89 6.20 15.59
N MET A 61 -1.71 6.54 15.08
CA MET A 61 -0.47 5.88 15.47
C MET A 61 -0.16 6.09 16.94
N MET A 62 -0.29 7.32 17.45
CA MET A 62 -0.14 7.61 18.88
C MET A 62 -1.16 6.81 19.71
N ALA A 63 -2.43 6.81 19.31
CA ALA A 63 -3.48 6.07 20.02
C ALA A 63 -3.22 4.56 20.04
N LEU A 64 -2.69 3.99 18.93
CA LEU A 64 -2.28 2.60 18.87
C LEU A 64 -1.10 2.31 19.82
N MET A 65 -0.06 3.15 19.79
CA MET A 65 1.11 3.01 20.65
C MET A 65 0.75 3.05 22.14
N HIS A 66 -0.18 3.94 22.51
CA HIS A 66 -0.68 4.01 23.89
C HIS A 66 -1.36 2.71 24.38
N ARG A 67 -1.95 1.93 23.48
CA ARG A 67 -2.56 0.63 23.78
C ARG A 67 -1.53 -0.50 23.87
N LEU A 68 -0.45 -0.41 23.12
CA LEU A 68 0.56 -1.45 22.96
C LEU A 68 1.73 -1.29 23.94
N LYS A 69 1.45 -1.19 25.23
CA LYS A 69 2.44 -0.92 26.29
C LYS A 69 3.50 -2.02 26.46
N GLU A 70 3.21 -3.23 26.03
CA GLU A 70 4.09 -4.39 26.17
C GLU A 70 5.04 -4.61 25.00
N VAL A 71 4.96 -3.74 23.98
CA VAL A 71 5.86 -3.78 22.83
C VAL A 71 7.29 -3.41 23.28
N ARG A 72 8.23 -4.29 22.99
CA ARG A 72 9.66 -4.15 23.33
C ARG A 72 10.53 -3.91 22.11
N ARG A 73 10.05 -4.29 20.92
CA ARG A 73 10.76 -4.12 19.67
C ARG A 73 9.91 -3.32 18.71
N HIS A 74 10.47 -2.22 18.22
CA HIS A 74 9.89 -1.42 17.17
C HIS A 74 10.77 -1.55 15.92
N VAL A 75 10.16 -1.76 14.77
CA VAL A 75 10.81 -1.80 13.47
C VAL A 75 10.09 -0.79 12.58
N LEU A 76 10.83 0.18 12.08
CA LEU A 76 10.32 1.20 11.16
C LEU A 76 10.92 0.93 9.79
N LEU A 77 10.08 0.79 8.79
CA LEU A 77 10.47 0.59 7.41
C LEU A 77 10.11 1.83 6.61
N SER A 78 11.03 2.32 5.80
CA SER A 78 10.85 3.47 4.93
C SER A 78 11.67 3.30 3.66
N ALA A 79 11.14 3.75 2.53
CA ALA A 79 11.87 3.84 1.27
C ALA A 79 12.71 5.14 1.18
N THR A 80 12.38 6.14 2.00
CA THR A 80 13.08 7.43 2.06
C THR A 80 13.82 7.59 3.38
N GLU A 81 14.81 8.47 3.40
CA GLU A 81 15.46 8.87 4.63
C GLU A 81 14.46 9.66 5.46
N ALA A 82 14.20 9.20 6.68
CA ALA A 82 13.38 9.94 7.59
C ALA A 82 14.27 10.82 8.44
N ASP A 83 14.20 12.11 8.22
CA ASP A 83 14.96 13.11 8.98
C ASP A 83 14.63 13.10 10.48
N VAL A 84 13.44 12.64 10.84
CA VAL A 84 12.96 12.63 12.23
C VAL A 84 12.18 11.36 12.53
N ILE A 85 12.67 10.56 13.48
CA ILE A 85 11.85 9.51 14.08
C ILE A 85 10.85 10.18 15.02
N PRO A 86 9.54 9.97 14.85
CA PRO A 86 8.54 10.61 15.66
C PRO A 86 8.73 10.30 17.16
N GLN A 87 8.63 11.32 17.98
CA GLN A 87 8.82 11.18 19.44
C GLN A 87 7.87 10.18 20.08
N PHE A 88 6.69 9.95 19.50
CA PHE A 88 5.71 8.98 20.01
C PHE A 88 6.19 7.52 19.93
N VAL A 89 7.16 7.20 19.07
CA VAL A 89 7.73 5.85 18.99
C VAL A 89 8.64 5.53 20.17
N ASN A 90 9.08 6.55 20.92
CA ASN A 90 9.90 6.45 22.13
C ASN A 90 11.07 5.44 22.03
N MET A 91 11.80 5.48 20.91
CA MET A 91 12.96 4.61 20.70
C MET A 91 14.19 5.18 21.41
N LYS A 92 14.62 4.51 22.49
CA LYS A 92 15.80 4.93 23.27
C LYS A 92 17.13 4.63 22.58
N ARG A 93 17.17 3.60 21.77
CA ARG A 93 18.34 3.18 20.96
C ARG A 93 17.86 2.79 19.58
N VAL A 94 18.38 3.44 18.58
CA VAL A 94 18.06 3.18 17.18
C VAL A 94 19.26 2.53 16.53
N SER A 95 19.05 1.39 15.88
CA SER A 95 19.98 0.80 14.95
C SER A 95 19.44 1.02 13.54
N VAL A 96 20.17 1.73 12.72
CA VAL A 96 19.81 1.97 11.32
C VAL A 96 20.48 0.93 10.46
N ILE A 97 19.67 0.28 9.61
CA ILE A 97 20.15 -0.62 8.56
C ILE A 97 19.77 0.04 7.25
N ASP A 98 20.78 0.47 6.50
CA ASP A 98 20.60 1.16 5.23
C ASP A 98 21.10 0.26 4.09
N TYR A 99 20.21 0.00 3.14
CA TYR A 99 20.52 -0.79 1.95
C TYR A 99 20.64 0.07 0.68
N ARG A 100 20.48 1.38 0.77
CA ARG A 100 20.47 2.28 -0.40
C ARG A 100 21.82 2.31 -1.10
N ASP A 101 22.90 2.33 -0.33
CA ASP A 101 24.28 2.38 -0.88
C ASP A 101 24.71 1.08 -1.55
N ALA A 102 24.09 -0.06 -1.21
CA ALA A 102 24.40 -1.35 -1.83
C ALA A 102 23.95 -1.44 -3.30
N HIS A 103 23.12 -0.49 -3.76
CA HIS A 103 22.45 -0.54 -5.06
C HIS A 103 22.91 0.50 -6.07
N GLU A 104 23.94 1.31 -5.80
CA GLU A 104 24.47 2.25 -6.80
C GLU A 104 24.90 1.55 -8.12
N ASN A 105 25.21 0.26 -8.07
CA ASN A 105 25.52 -0.54 -9.27
C ASN A 105 24.29 -1.24 -9.90
N GLU A 106 23.11 -1.21 -9.29
CA GLU A 106 21.87 -1.78 -9.84
C GLU A 106 20.93 -0.74 -10.49
N ALA A 107 21.34 0.52 -10.55
CA ALA A 107 20.57 1.63 -11.13
C ALA A 107 20.19 1.44 -12.62
N SER A 108 20.62 0.33 -13.25
CA SER A 108 20.36 0.08 -14.66
C SER A 108 19.22 -0.89 -14.98
N ARG A 109 18.49 -1.41 -13.96
CA ARG A 109 17.41 -2.36 -14.24
C ARG A 109 16.10 -1.69 -14.65
N VAL A 110 15.94 -0.39 -14.37
CA VAL A 110 14.77 0.38 -14.74
C VAL A 110 15.13 1.33 -15.87
N CYS A 111 14.55 1.09 -17.05
CA CYS A 111 14.66 2.01 -18.16
C CYS A 111 13.50 3.02 -18.08
N VAL A 112 13.81 4.29 -17.87
CA VAL A 112 12.82 5.36 -17.83
C VAL A 112 12.72 5.99 -19.22
N GLN A 113 11.52 6.00 -19.81
CA GLN A 113 11.22 6.61 -21.09
C GLN A 113 10.17 7.69 -20.93
N GLN A 114 10.29 8.76 -21.69
CA GLN A 114 9.31 9.83 -21.74
C GLN A 114 8.70 9.90 -23.13
N LEU A 115 7.36 9.80 -23.17
CA LEU A 115 6.59 9.90 -24.42
C LEU A 115 5.87 11.25 -24.46
N PHE A 116 6.02 11.95 -25.58
CA PHE A 116 5.32 13.21 -25.83
C PHE A 116 4.10 12.94 -26.68
N SER A 117 2.94 13.38 -26.20
CA SER A 117 1.69 13.32 -26.98
C SER A 117 1.50 14.62 -27.74
N PRO A 118 1.12 14.55 -29.04
CA PRO A 118 0.83 15.73 -29.83
C PRO A 118 -0.45 16.45 -29.39
N SER A 119 -1.31 15.80 -28.62
CA SER A 119 -2.55 16.36 -28.10
C SER A 119 -2.62 16.30 -26.60
N LYS A 120 -3.56 17.05 -25.99
CA LYS A 120 -3.85 16.96 -24.54
C LYS A 120 -4.43 15.61 -24.17
N ASP A 121 -5.18 14.98 -25.07
CA ASP A 121 -5.66 13.62 -24.91
C ASP A 121 -4.56 12.62 -25.30
N LYS A 122 -4.14 11.83 -24.33
CA LYS A 122 -3.00 10.92 -24.47
C LYS A 122 -3.40 9.50 -24.85
N LEU A 123 -4.69 9.21 -25.07
CA LEU A 123 -5.19 7.86 -25.31
C LEU A 123 -4.59 7.23 -26.56
N GLU A 124 -4.56 7.97 -27.67
CA GLU A 124 -3.97 7.46 -28.92
C GLU A 124 -2.47 7.24 -28.82
N THR A 125 -1.76 8.11 -28.07
CA THR A 125 -0.32 7.95 -27.83
C THR A 125 -0.07 6.72 -26.95
N LEU A 126 -0.88 6.50 -25.91
CA LEU A 126 -0.81 5.31 -25.07
C LEU A 126 -1.08 4.04 -25.91
N TYR A 127 -2.12 4.05 -26.71
CA TYR A 127 -2.46 2.94 -27.60
C TYR A 127 -1.30 2.59 -28.54
N ALA A 128 -0.77 3.59 -29.25
CA ALA A 128 0.36 3.40 -30.14
C ALA A 128 1.59 2.81 -29.41
N TYR A 129 1.87 3.29 -28.20
CA TYR A 129 2.95 2.75 -27.39
C TYR A 129 2.69 1.29 -26.99
N LEU A 130 1.51 0.97 -26.51
CA LEU A 130 1.16 -0.40 -26.10
C LEU A 130 1.23 -1.39 -27.29
N CYS A 131 0.94 -0.94 -28.50
CA CYS A 131 1.14 -1.77 -29.71
C CYS A 131 2.62 -2.12 -29.96
N THR A 132 3.57 -1.41 -29.37
CA THR A 132 5.01 -1.70 -29.50
C THR A 132 5.57 -2.60 -28.40
N THR A 133 4.75 -2.96 -27.40
CA THR A 133 5.21 -3.75 -26.25
C THR A 133 5.12 -5.27 -26.43
N ASP A 134 4.82 -5.75 -27.64
CA ASP A 134 4.75 -7.17 -28.02
C ASP A 134 3.94 -8.04 -27.03
N GLY A 135 2.84 -7.51 -26.49
CA GLY A 135 1.97 -8.23 -25.57
C GLY A 135 2.53 -8.44 -24.15
N GLN A 136 3.56 -7.68 -23.76
CA GLN A 136 4.08 -7.73 -22.40
C GLN A 136 3.03 -7.22 -21.40
N SER A 137 2.97 -7.87 -20.23
CA SER A 137 2.14 -7.41 -19.12
C SER A 137 2.51 -5.97 -18.74
N THR A 138 1.54 -5.08 -18.79
CA THR A 138 1.75 -3.65 -18.60
C THR A 138 0.79 -3.09 -17.55
N ILE A 139 1.28 -2.27 -16.63
CA ILE A 139 0.45 -1.54 -15.68
C ILE A 139 0.42 -0.07 -16.07
N VAL A 140 -0.78 0.48 -16.24
CA VAL A 140 -1.02 1.88 -16.55
C VAL A 140 -1.61 2.59 -15.34
N PHE A 141 -0.90 3.57 -14.78
CA PHE A 141 -1.37 4.38 -13.67
C PHE A 141 -2.04 5.67 -14.18
N ALA A 142 -3.15 6.04 -13.56
CA ALA A 142 -3.80 7.32 -13.77
C ALA A 142 -4.28 7.94 -12.45
N ASN A 143 -4.32 9.28 -12.38
CA ASN A 143 -4.57 10.01 -11.15
C ASN A 143 -6.03 9.96 -10.68
N HIS A 144 -6.98 9.73 -11.59
CA HIS A 144 -8.41 9.80 -11.29
C HIS A 144 -9.13 8.53 -11.74
N ARG A 145 -10.16 8.13 -10.97
CA ARG A 145 -10.98 6.93 -11.26
C ARG A 145 -11.60 6.99 -12.66
N ASP A 146 -12.14 8.13 -13.04
CA ASP A 146 -12.76 8.32 -14.33
C ASP A 146 -11.75 8.19 -15.49
N SER A 147 -10.50 8.61 -15.26
CA SER A 147 -9.42 8.41 -16.22
C SER A 147 -9.05 6.93 -16.35
N VAL A 148 -9.01 6.18 -15.23
CA VAL A 148 -8.76 4.74 -15.26
C VAL A 148 -9.86 4.03 -16.04
N GLN A 149 -11.14 4.35 -15.77
CA GLN A 149 -12.27 3.77 -16.49
C GLN A 149 -12.19 4.08 -17.97
N ARG A 150 -12.02 5.37 -18.34
CA ARG A 150 -11.94 5.82 -19.72
C ARG A 150 -10.79 5.15 -20.50
N ILE A 151 -9.62 5.00 -19.89
CA ILE A 151 -8.48 4.30 -20.50
C ILE A 151 -8.83 2.83 -20.73
N GLY A 152 -9.42 2.18 -19.74
CA GLY A 152 -9.80 0.77 -19.81
C GLY A 152 -10.82 0.50 -20.91
N ASP A 153 -11.89 1.30 -20.99
CA ASP A 153 -12.92 1.19 -22.01
C ASP A 153 -12.33 1.39 -23.40
N PHE A 154 -11.54 2.46 -23.58
CA PHE A 154 -10.86 2.79 -24.84
C PHE A 154 -9.95 1.66 -25.34
N LEU A 155 -9.15 1.06 -24.47
CA LEU A 155 -8.27 -0.04 -24.83
C LEU A 155 -9.03 -1.34 -25.11
N THR A 156 -10.11 -1.60 -24.36
CA THR A 156 -10.98 -2.76 -24.58
C THR A 156 -11.67 -2.69 -25.94
N GLU A 157 -12.18 -1.53 -26.32
CA GLU A 157 -12.78 -1.30 -27.65
C GLU A 157 -11.80 -1.54 -28.81
N ARG A 158 -10.50 -1.41 -28.54
CA ARG A 158 -9.40 -1.67 -29.49
C ARG A 158 -8.82 -3.07 -29.43
N GLY A 159 -9.46 -3.97 -28.66
CA GLY A 159 -9.13 -5.39 -28.60
C GLY A 159 -8.05 -5.78 -27.58
N PHE A 160 -7.65 -4.86 -26.69
CA PHE A 160 -6.78 -5.23 -25.58
C PHE A 160 -7.54 -5.99 -24.49
N VAL A 161 -6.89 -6.98 -23.88
CA VAL A 161 -7.38 -7.61 -22.65
C VAL A 161 -6.99 -6.70 -21.49
N VAL A 162 -7.97 -6.07 -20.87
CA VAL A 162 -7.75 -5.05 -19.83
C VAL A 162 -8.38 -5.50 -18.51
N SER A 163 -7.66 -5.29 -17.42
CA SER A 163 -8.18 -5.37 -16.07
C SER A 163 -8.14 -3.98 -15.43
N ILE A 164 -9.30 -3.45 -15.06
CA ILE A 164 -9.45 -2.13 -14.45
C ILE A 164 -9.39 -2.28 -12.92
N PHE A 165 -8.64 -1.38 -12.26
CA PHE A 165 -8.51 -1.38 -10.81
C PHE A 165 -8.51 0.04 -10.27
N HIS A 166 -9.49 0.39 -9.42
CA HIS A 166 -9.55 1.70 -8.76
C HIS A 166 -10.34 1.65 -7.45
N GLY A 167 -10.20 2.68 -6.63
CA GLY A 167 -10.82 2.78 -5.30
C GLY A 167 -12.36 2.89 -5.29
N GLY A 168 -13.03 2.98 -6.44
CA GLY A 168 -14.49 2.91 -6.56
C GLY A 168 -15.03 1.49 -6.57
N PHE A 169 -14.18 0.49 -6.76
CA PHE A 169 -14.56 -0.92 -6.75
C PHE A 169 -14.70 -1.45 -5.32
N ASP A 170 -15.64 -2.37 -5.13
CA ASP A 170 -15.70 -3.17 -3.91
C ASP A 170 -14.54 -4.17 -3.81
N GLN A 171 -14.45 -4.87 -2.68
CA GLN A 171 -13.32 -5.78 -2.45
C GLN A 171 -13.31 -6.96 -3.43
N GLN A 172 -14.48 -7.52 -3.76
CA GLN A 172 -14.57 -8.65 -4.70
C GLN A 172 -14.15 -8.25 -6.11
N GLN A 173 -14.57 -7.08 -6.55
CA GLN A 173 -14.16 -6.52 -7.85
C GLN A 173 -12.65 -6.29 -7.92
N ARG A 174 -12.05 -5.78 -6.84
CA ARG A 174 -10.59 -5.57 -6.75
C ARG A 174 -9.82 -6.88 -6.79
N GLU A 175 -10.25 -7.88 -6.02
CA GLU A 175 -9.63 -9.20 -6.01
C GLU A 175 -9.76 -9.89 -7.38
N ALA A 176 -10.92 -9.79 -8.02
CA ALA A 176 -11.13 -10.32 -9.36
C ALA A 176 -10.24 -9.63 -10.41
N ALA A 177 -10.03 -8.31 -10.29
CA ALA A 177 -9.15 -7.56 -11.19
C ALA A 177 -7.68 -7.99 -11.04
N LEU A 178 -7.22 -8.18 -9.81
CA LEU A 178 -5.86 -8.66 -9.53
C LEU A 178 -5.65 -10.12 -9.99
N TYR A 179 -6.66 -10.96 -9.84
CA TYR A 179 -6.56 -12.35 -10.27
C TYR A 179 -6.45 -12.52 -11.80
N LYS A 180 -7.00 -11.57 -12.56
CA LYS A 180 -6.93 -11.57 -14.03
C LYS A 180 -5.61 -11.07 -14.58
N PHE A 181 -4.85 -10.30 -13.80
CA PHE A 181 -3.54 -9.77 -14.17
C PHE A 181 -2.42 -10.77 -13.90
#